data_78d22a8a07304fb8f76a2d89ba24d84e
#
_entry.id   78d22a8a07304fb8f76a2d89ba24d84e
#
_cell.length_a   1.000
_cell.length_b   1.000
_cell.length_c   1.000
_cell.angle_alpha   90.00
_cell.angle_beta   90.00
_cell.angle_gamma   90.00
#
_symmetry.space_group_name_H-M   'P 1'
#
loop_
_entity.id
_entity.type
_entity.pdbx_description
1 polymer ?
#
loop_
_entity_poly.entity_id
_entity_poly.type
_entity_poly.pdbx_seq_one_letter_code
_entity_poly.pdbx_strand_id
1 'polypeptide(L)'
;MSHRGWAAAALVISMAPALAAGSDVLTQARSAAGGAAWERTPALAAQGRITASGLSGTWSRADDLQRGRWAVRQDLGVFRSANGDDGQRRWRQDASGGVHALNGAYSLRAAITEAWLTRRGWLRADAASASLSPIAQRSDEGHDFDVLRATPRGGEPVELWFDARSHLLARSVRELPISLQTVRYADYRRVGGLQLPFRIETRDSSSSDVETVQVDGWRIERHAGAPAYAAPTPPDDTLLQAETTVPLEIDGMVVVQARVNGRAFDFILDTGGHNILTPDAARSLGLQPVGAGASGGAGEGSLSEQYVRVEQLQIGDASMRDQHFYVLPLQYGTVERGERVPLAGILGLEIFERFFVRLDYPAKTMTLRKLGHTEARIAGTPVPIRFDDDMPLLDGRIDGVPGVIALDTGNSGTTVVQGVWARRHGLAERLKQGIETVSYGAGGASPNWASRLQSLEIGGHVIERPLARYAEDRAGAFSSRTEAANIGTDILANFVLHIDYRAGVIGFERRPGLSAPPFNRAGLRAYKESAESFRVAVVTPDSPAARAGVSRDDRIIAVDGVPAARLSGRQLFDKLIQPVGSELHVTLKRGAEERQATLRLAEMLP
;
A
#
# COMPACT_ATOMS: atom_id res chain seq x y z
N MET A 1 60.60 23.37 28.12
CA MET A 1 61.21 23.38 26.77
C MET A 1 60.79 22.15 26.03
N SER A 2 60.23 22.29 24.90
CA SER A 2 59.92 21.53 23.70
C SER A 2 58.42 21.30 23.48
N HIS A 3 57.83 22.22 22.72
CA HIS A 3 56.56 22.07 22.00
C HIS A 3 56.74 21.06 20.88
N ARG A 4 55.87 20.08 20.81
CA ARG A 4 55.64 19.27 19.59
C ARG A 4 54.27 19.61 19.04
N GLY A 5 54.25 20.36 17.92
CA GLY A 5 53.08 20.67 17.15
C GLY A 5 52.56 19.40 16.42
N TRP A 6 51.27 19.17 16.49
CA TRP A 6 50.57 18.20 15.64
C TRP A 6 50.10 18.94 14.39
N ALA A 7 50.66 18.57 13.25
CA ALA A 7 50.17 19.01 11.95
C ALA A 7 48.93 18.15 11.59
N ALA A 8 47.80 18.78 11.50
CA ALA A 8 46.57 18.18 10.95
C ALA A 8 46.75 18.11 9.43
N ALA A 9 46.93 16.91 8.89
CA ALA A 9 46.88 16.66 7.45
C ALA A 9 45.40 16.64 7.03
N ALA A 10 44.96 17.69 6.33
CA ALA A 10 43.68 17.74 5.67
C ALA A 10 43.68 16.74 4.49
N LEU A 11 42.89 15.69 4.60
CA LEU A 11 42.66 14.74 3.52
C LEU A 11 41.73 15.41 2.50
N VAL A 12 42.28 16.02 1.47
CA VAL A 12 41.54 16.49 0.31
C VAL A 12 41.21 15.25 -0.53
N ILE A 13 40.01 14.66 -0.31
CA ILE A 13 39.47 13.63 -1.20
C ILE A 13 39.15 14.33 -2.52
N SER A 14 39.93 14.05 -3.54
CA SER A 14 39.75 14.55 -4.89
C SER A 14 38.43 13.98 -5.49
N MET A 15 37.38 14.79 -5.55
CA MET A 15 36.12 14.47 -6.25
C MET A 15 36.24 14.58 -7.78
N ALA A 16 37.35 15.06 -8.31
CA ALA A 16 37.51 15.29 -9.75
C ALA A 16 37.47 14.06 -10.67
N PRO A 17 38.03 12.89 -10.35
CA PRO A 17 37.98 11.73 -11.25
C PRO A 17 36.59 11.10 -11.38
N ALA A 18 35.73 11.20 -10.37
CA ALA A 18 34.39 10.63 -10.41
C ALA A 18 33.42 11.42 -11.30
N LEU A 19 33.54 12.75 -11.33
CA LEU A 19 32.75 13.62 -12.21
C LEU A 19 33.15 13.44 -13.69
N ALA A 20 34.43 13.26 -14.00
CA ALA A 20 34.92 12.99 -15.35
C ALA A 20 34.40 11.67 -15.89
N ALA A 21 34.44 10.60 -15.10
CA ALA A 21 33.94 9.28 -15.51
C ALA A 21 32.43 9.29 -15.81
N GLY A 22 31.61 10.01 -15.02
CA GLY A 22 30.18 10.16 -15.26
C GLY A 22 29.85 10.91 -16.56
N SER A 23 30.64 11.96 -16.89
CA SER A 23 30.47 12.73 -18.15
C SER A 23 30.79 11.91 -19.37
N ASP A 24 31.77 11.01 -19.31
CA ASP A 24 32.17 10.14 -20.41
C ASP A 24 31.10 9.08 -20.72
N VAL A 25 30.51 8.47 -19.69
CA VAL A 25 29.41 7.51 -19.84
C VAL A 25 28.20 8.16 -20.54
N LEU A 26 27.81 9.38 -20.11
CA LEU A 26 26.67 10.08 -20.75
C LEU A 26 26.98 10.53 -22.18
N THR A 27 28.21 10.91 -22.47
CA THR A 27 28.63 11.29 -23.83
C THR A 27 28.53 10.08 -24.77
N GLN A 28 29.01 8.91 -24.33
CA GLN A 28 28.90 7.66 -25.07
C GLN A 28 27.44 7.24 -25.24
N ALA A 29 26.64 7.27 -24.16
CA ALA A 29 25.22 6.95 -24.20
C ALA A 29 24.45 7.85 -25.16
N ARG A 30 24.70 9.17 -25.14
CA ARG A 30 24.08 10.12 -26.06
C ARG A 30 24.43 9.81 -27.53
N SER A 31 25.70 9.55 -27.81
CA SER A 31 26.16 9.18 -29.14
C SER A 31 25.49 7.90 -29.63
N ALA A 32 25.52 6.84 -28.79
CA ALA A 32 24.94 5.54 -29.10
C ALA A 32 23.42 5.62 -29.34
N ALA A 33 22.70 6.42 -28.53
CA ALA A 33 21.26 6.55 -28.61
C ALA A 33 20.74 7.35 -29.80
N GLY A 34 21.61 8.08 -30.56
CA GLY A 34 21.20 8.87 -31.75
C GLY A 34 21.61 10.34 -31.70
N GLY A 35 22.37 10.75 -30.69
CA GLY A 35 23.01 12.08 -30.63
C GLY A 35 22.00 13.24 -30.72
N ALA A 36 22.30 14.17 -31.62
CA ALA A 36 21.50 15.38 -31.81
C ALA A 36 20.05 15.13 -32.35
N ALA A 37 19.71 13.90 -32.73
CA ALA A 37 18.33 13.59 -33.13
C ALA A 37 17.36 13.74 -31.95
N TRP A 38 17.81 13.51 -30.70
CA TRP A 38 17.01 13.71 -29.50
C TRP A 38 16.58 15.16 -29.30
N GLU A 39 17.43 16.13 -29.62
CA GLU A 39 17.10 17.56 -29.47
C GLU A 39 15.98 18.01 -30.42
N ARG A 40 15.85 17.34 -31.57
CA ARG A 40 14.86 17.65 -32.59
C ARG A 40 13.56 16.87 -32.46
N THR A 41 13.50 15.93 -31.52
CA THR A 41 12.32 15.08 -31.31
C THR A 41 11.44 15.67 -30.20
N PRO A 42 10.24 16.20 -30.53
CA PRO A 42 9.38 16.84 -29.53
C PRO A 42 8.53 15.83 -28.73
N ALA A 43 8.10 14.74 -29.37
CA ALA A 43 7.25 13.75 -28.74
C ALA A 43 7.41 12.37 -29.38
N LEU A 44 7.10 11.33 -28.58
CA LEU A 44 7.08 9.93 -29.01
C LEU A 44 5.73 9.31 -28.66
N ALA A 45 5.23 8.45 -29.55
CA ALA A 45 4.12 7.55 -29.25
C ALA A 45 4.51 6.11 -29.60
N ALA A 46 4.07 5.17 -28.77
CA ALA A 46 4.29 3.76 -28.99
C ALA A 46 3.01 2.96 -28.80
N GLN A 47 2.92 1.84 -29.50
CA GLN A 47 1.89 0.83 -29.34
C GLN A 47 2.55 -0.54 -29.31
N GLY A 48 1.94 -1.49 -28.61
CA GLY A 48 2.48 -2.81 -28.50
C GLY A 48 1.54 -3.76 -27.78
N ARG A 49 2.09 -4.93 -27.49
CA ARG A 49 1.43 -5.98 -26.71
C ARG A 49 2.07 -6.07 -25.34
N ILE A 50 1.25 -6.33 -24.35
CA ILE A 50 1.67 -6.52 -22.97
C ILE A 50 1.32 -7.93 -22.51
N THR A 51 2.19 -8.49 -21.70
CA THR A 51 1.93 -9.69 -20.90
C THR A 51 2.24 -9.35 -19.44
N ALA A 52 1.26 -9.50 -18.57
CA ALA A 52 1.36 -9.25 -17.14
C ALA A 52 0.39 -10.17 -16.40
N SER A 53 0.78 -10.68 -15.22
CA SER A 53 -0.07 -11.52 -14.36
C SER A 53 -0.76 -12.68 -15.10
N GLY A 54 -0.05 -13.33 -16.03
CA GLY A 54 -0.57 -14.42 -16.85
C GLY A 54 -1.60 -14.02 -17.91
N LEU A 55 -1.86 -12.71 -18.09
CA LEU A 55 -2.75 -12.15 -19.10
C LEU A 55 -1.97 -11.52 -20.24
N SER A 56 -2.61 -11.39 -21.40
CA SER A 56 -2.03 -10.69 -22.57
C SER A 56 -3.03 -9.69 -23.10
N GLY A 57 -2.52 -8.57 -23.62
CA GLY A 57 -3.37 -7.50 -24.12
C GLY A 57 -2.63 -6.43 -24.90
N THR A 58 -3.24 -5.26 -24.98
CA THR A 58 -2.70 -4.10 -25.70
C THR A 58 -2.07 -3.10 -24.73
N TRP A 59 -1.06 -2.41 -25.21
CA TRP A 59 -0.34 -1.40 -24.48
C TRP A 59 -0.09 -0.19 -25.39
N SER A 60 -0.16 1.00 -24.82
CA SER A 60 0.23 2.22 -25.49
C SER A 60 0.92 3.21 -24.56
N ARG A 61 1.83 4.01 -25.12
CA ARG A 61 2.55 5.07 -24.40
C ARG A 61 2.63 6.33 -25.25
N ALA A 62 2.49 7.49 -24.62
CA ALA A 62 2.75 8.79 -25.19
C ALA A 62 3.72 9.55 -24.29
N ASP A 63 4.80 10.12 -24.86
CA ASP A 63 5.83 10.89 -24.17
C ASP A 63 5.97 12.29 -24.81
N ASP A 64 5.80 13.36 -24.03
CA ASP A 64 6.16 14.72 -24.39
C ASP A 64 7.60 14.99 -23.91
N LEU A 65 8.53 14.95 -24.85
CA LEU A 65 9.96 15.08 -24.54
C LEU A 65 10.37 16.53 -24.21
N GLN A 66 9.51 17.51 -24.44
CA GLN A 66 9.78 18.91 -24.13
C GLN A 66 9.30 19.27 -22.72
N ARG A 67 8.06 18.87 -22.35
CA ARG A 67 7.42 19.23 -21.09
C ARG A 67 7.46 18.12 -20.05
N GLY A 68 7.82 16.88 -20.43
CA GLY A 68 7.88 15.72 -19.54
C GLY A 68 6.51 15.11 -19.23
N ARG A 69 5.44 15.50 -19.93
CA ARG A 69 4.12 14.87 -19.80
C ARG A 69 4.15 13.48 -20.43
N TRP A 70 3.38 12.57 -19.85
CA TRP A 70 3.33 11.20 -20.35
C TRP A 70 2.01 10.52 -19.98
N ALA A 71 1.68 9.46 -20.69
CA ALA A 71 0.61 8.54 -20.32
C ALA A 71 0.91 7.14 -20.82
N VAL A 72 0.55 6.15 -20.01
CA VAL A 72 0.56 4.73 -20.34
C VAL A 72 -0.86 4.19 -20.16
N ARG A 73 -1.31 3.34 -21.09
CA ARG A 73 -2.59 2.66 -21.04
C ARG A 73 -2.42 1.19 -21.36
N GLN A 74 -3.11 0.36 -20.62
CA GLN A 74 -3.07 -1.10 -20.74
C GLN A 74 -4.49 -1.65 -20.78
N ASP A 75 -4.74 -2.62 -21.66
CA ASP A 75 -6.00 -3.36 -21.72
C ASP A 75 -5.68 -4.86 -21.82
N LEU A 76 -5.86 -5.56 -20.72
CA LEU A 76 -5.66 -7.00 -20.57
C LEU A 76 -7.01 -7.78 -20.63
N GLY A 77 -8.05 -7.14 -21.16
CA GLY A 77 -9.38 -7.71 -21.26
C GLY A 77 -10.18 -7.57 -19.98
N VAL A 78 -9.96 -8.45 -19.02
CA VAL A 78 -10.61 -8.42 -17.69
C VAL A 78 -10.08 -7.24 -16.86
N PHE A 79 -8.86 -6.79 -17.09
CA PHE A 79 -8.16 -5.76 -16.36
C PHE A 79 -7.76 -4.62 -17.29
N ARG A 80 -8.11 -3.39 -16.93
CA ARG A 80 -7.66 -2.18 -17.61
C ARG A 80 -7.04 -1.24 -16.62
N SER A 81 -5.96 -0.60 -16.99
CA SER A 81 -5.35 0.44 -16.18
C SER A 81 -4.73 1.53 -17.04
N ALA A 82 -4.61 2.70 -16.47
CA ALA A 82 -3.88 3.78 -17.08
C ALA A 82 -3.25 4.67 -16.01
N ASN A 83 -2.11 5.24 -16.32
CA ASN A 83 -1.47 6.24 -15.48
C ASN A 83 -0.75 7.28 -16.34
N GLY A 84 -0.53 8.46 -15.78
CA GLY A 84 0.11 9.52 -16.51
C GLY A 84 0.30 10.80 -15.71
N ASP A 85 0.89 11.77 -16.38
CA ASP A 85 1.09 13.13 -15.90
C ASP A 85 0.79 14.10 -17.05
N ASP A 86 -0.22 14.97 -16.86
CA ASP A 86 -0.65 15.94 -17.87
C ASP A 86 0.11 17.28 -17.76
N GLY A 87 1.06 17.37 -16.84
CA GLY A 87 1.85 18.56 -16.54
C GLY A 87 1.23 19.48 -15.48
N GLN A 88 0.03 19.17 -15.02
CA GLN A 88 -0.64 19.83 -13.89
C GLN A 88 -0.85 18.86 -12.74
N ARG A 89 -1.17 17.60 -13.04
CA ARG A 89 -1.38 16.54 -12.05
C ARG A 89 -0.91 15.20 -12.60
N ARG A 90 -0.36 14.42 -11.71
CA ARG A 90 -0.18 12.98 -11.89
C ARG A 90 -1.48 12.28 -11.54
N TRP A 91 -1.89 11.33 -12.34
CA TRP A 91 -3.14 10.62 -12.19
C TRP A 91 -2.98 9.11 -12.43
N ARG A 92 -3.87 8.34 -11.83
CA ARG A 92 -3.99 6.89 -12.01
C ARG A 92 -5.45 6.53 -12.25
N GLN A 93 -5.70 5.57 -13.10
CA GLN A 93 -6.97 4.90 -13.29
C GLN A 93 -6.84 3.47 -12.82
N ASP A 94 -7.74 3.06 -11.92
CA ASP A 94 -7.84 1.69 -11.44
C ASP A 94 -8.50 0.75 -12.47
N ALA A 95 -8.54 -0.55 -12.13
CA ALA A 95 -9.10 -1.58 -13.00
C ALA A 95 -10.61 -1.44 -13.24
N SER A 96 -11.37 -0.83 -12.34
CA SER A 96 -12.80 -0.54 -12.45
C SER A 96 -13.08 0.81 -13.13
N GLY A 97 -12.03 1.54 -13.53
CA GLY A 97 -12.13 2.79 -14.28
C GLY A 97 -12.20 4.06 -13.40
N GLY A 98 -12.14 3.94 -12.07
CA GLY A 98 -11.99 5.08 -11.17
C GLY A 98 -10.70 5.84 -11.46
N VAL A 99 -10.69 7.16 -11.24
CA VAL A 99 -9.53 8.01 -11.50
C VAL A 99 -9.26 8.91 -10.32
N HIS A 100 -8.06 8.81 -9.75
CA HIS A 100 -7.62 9.69 -8.68
C HIS A 100 -6.27 10.36 -8.97
N ALA A 101 -6.00 11.45 -8.26
CA ALA A 101 -4.74 12.16 -8.36
C ALA A 101 -3.71 11.55 -7.42
N LEU A 102 -2.49 11.32 -7.93
CA LEU A 102 -1.34 10.95 -7.11
C LEU A 102 -0.63 12.23 -6.67
N ASN A 103 -0.98 12.74 -5.49
CA ASN A 103 -0.59 14.04 -4.99
C ASN A 103 0.08 13.99 -3.59
N GLY A 104 0.43 12.81 -3.13
CA GLY A 104 1.23 12.60 -1.93
C GLY A 104 2.66 13.13 -2.08
N ALA A 105 3.35 13.32 -0.97
CA ALA A 105 4.67 13.93 -0.97
C ALA A 105 5.71 13.13 -1.79
N TYR A 106 5.66 11.82 -1.71
CA TYR A 106 6.51 10.95 -2.54
C TYR A 106 6.12 11.07 -4.02
N SER A 107 4.82 10.98 -4.36
CA SER A 107 4.35 11.04 -5.74
C SER A 107 4.70 12.35 -6.44
N LEU A 108 4.68 13.49 -5.73
CA LEU A 108 5.09 14.77 -6.27
C LEU A 108 6.59 14.79 -6.62
N ARG A 109 7.45 14.23 -5.76
CA ARG A 109 8.89 14.11 -6.07
C ARG A 109 9.14 13.07 -7.18
N ALA A 110 8.43 11.94 -7.15
CA ALA A 110 8.52 10.92 -8.19
C ALA A 110 8.06 11.46 -9.56
N ALA A 111 7.07 12.37 -9.60
CA ALA A 111 6.64 13.03 -10.83
C ALA A 111 7.76 13.86 -11.47
N ILE A 112 8.58 14.56 -10.68
CA ILE A 112 9.75 15.29 -11.18
C ILE A 112 10.76 14.34 -11.83
N THR A 113 11.02 13.20 -11.20
CA THR A 113 11.93 12.19 -11.74
C THR A 113 11.36 11.55 -13.00
N GLU A 114 10.07 11.22 -13.03
CA GLU A 114 9.41 10.66 -14.21
C GLU A 114 9.41 11.64 -15.39
N ALA A 115 9.13 12.93 -15.13
CA ALA A 115 9.21 13.96 -16.15
C ALA A 115 10.63 14.11 -16.72
N TRP A 116 11.66 14.00 -15.88
CA TRP A 116 13.06 14.01 -16.32
C TRP A 116 13.39 12.76 -17.14
N LEU A 117 12.95 11.58 -16.70
CA LEU A 117 13.08 10.33 -17.47
C LEU A 117 12.34 10.37 -18.79
N THR A 118 11.11 10.90 -18.81
CA THR A 118 10.29 11.08 -20.02
C THR A 118 11.01 11.97 -21.04
N ARG A 119 11.59 13.09 -20.60
CA ARG A 119 12.39 13.97 -21.45
C ARG A 119 13.72 13.36 -21.89
N ARG A 120 14.08 12.17 -21.39
CA ARG A 120 15.40 11.56 -21.61
C ARG A 120 16.51 12.51 -21.15
N GLY A 121 16.37 13.06 -19.92
CA GLY A 121 17.25 14.09 -19.39
C GLY A 121 18.75 13.74 -19.46
N TRP A 122 19.12 12.48 -19.41
CA TRP A 122 20.51 12.01 -19.58
C TRP A 122 21.04 12.10 -21.03
N LEU A 123 20.18 12.26 -22.03
CA LEU A 123 20.55 12.37 -23.46
C LEU A 123 20.46 13.79 -23.99
N ARG A 124 19.90 14.72 -23.22
CA ARG A 124 19.64 16.11 -23.67
C ARG A 124 20.52 17.11 -22.92
N ALA A 125 20.52 18.35 -23.43
CA ALA A 125 21.32 19.42 -22.82
C ALA A 125 20.86 19.81 -21.40
N ASP A 126 19.59 19.53 -21.05
CA ASP A 126 19.02 19.77 -19.71
C ASP A 126 19.37 18.69 -18.68
N ALA A 127 20.25 17.74 -19.02
CA ALA A 127 20.81 16.78 -18.07
C ALA A 127 21.38 17.47 -16.81
N ALA A 128 21.85 18.73 -16.93
CA ALA A 128 22.30 19.55 -15.83
C ALA A 128 21.20 19.83 -14.76
N SER A 129 19.93 19.55 -15.03
CA SER A 129 18.85 19.65 -14.04
C SER A 129 18.87 18.53 -12.97
N ALA A 130 19.73 17.53 -13.13
CA ALA A 130 19.94 16.45 -12.20
C ALA A 130 21.39 16.42 -11.67
N SER A 131 21.58 16.09 -10.40
CA SER A 131 22.88 15.67 -9.91
C SER A 131 23.16 14.24 -10.38
N LEU A 132 24.37 14.00 -10.88
CA LEU A 132 24.80 12.73 -11.41
C LEU A 132 26.00 12.23 -10.61
N SER A 133 25.91 11.02 -10.08
CA SER A 133 26.98 10.38 -9.33
C SER A 133 27.26 9.01 -9.93
N PRO A 134 28.48 8.72 -10.38
CA PRO A 134 28.86 7.35 -10.74
C PRO A 134 28.79 6.48 -9.48
N ILE A 135 28.18 5.30 -9.60
CA ILE A 135 28.15 4.32 -8.51
C ILE A 135 29.35 3.41 -8.63
N ALA A 136 29.46 2.67 -9.71
CA ALA A 136 30.55 1.77 -10.07
C ALA A 136 30.23 1.06 -11.38
N GLN A 137 31.21 0.39 -11.97
CA GLN A 137 30.93 -0.69 -12.91
C GLN A 137 30.35 -1.89 -12.14
N ARG A 138 29.34 -2.52 -12.71
CA ARG A 138 28.69 -3.72 -12.14
C ARG A 138 28.54 -4.78 -13.21
N SER A 139 28.80 -6.02 -12.85
CA SER A 139 28.51 -7.19 -13.69
C SER A 139 27.26 -7.89 -13.15
N ASP A 140 26.30 -8.15 -14.02
CA ASP A 140 25.07 -8.87 -13.70
C ASP A 140 24.63 -9.71 -14.91
N GLU A 141 24.26 -10.97 -14.66
CA GLU A 141 23.83 -11.93 -15.70
C GLU A 141 24.84 -12.06 -16.88
N GLY A 142 26.15 -11.89 -16.62
CA GLY A 142 27.22 -11.98 -17.63
C GLY A 142 27.40 -10.74 -18.50
N HIS A 143 26.76 -9.63 -18.16
CA HIS A 143 26.90 -8.32 -18.80
C HIS A 143 27.54 -7.30 -17.85
N ASP A 144 28.37 -6.44 -18.39
CA ASP A 144 28.98 -5.34 -17.66
C ASP A 144 28.19 -4.03 -17.91
N PHE A 145 28.03 -3.25 -16.85
CA PHE A 145 27.25 -2.01 -16.86
C PHE A 145 28.03 -0.88 -16.21
N ASP A 146 27.96 0.30 -16.83
CA ASP A 146 28.30 1.56 -16.20
C ASP A 146 27.05 2.11 -15.49
N VAL A 147 27.12 2.28 -14.16
CA VAL A 147 25.96 2.65 -13.35
C VAL A 147 26.09 4.07 -12.82
N LEU A 148 25.10 4.89 -13.14
CA LEU A 148 24.98 6.27 -12.64
C LEU A 148 23.73 6.40 -11.77
N ARG A 149 23.84 7.13 -10.66
CA ARG A 149 22.69 7.63 -9.91
C ARG A 149 22.37 9.05 -10.36
N ALA A 150 21.18 9.24 -10.87
CA ALA A 150 20.63 10.55 -11.20
C ALA A 150 19.64 10.97 -10.14
N THR A 151 19.75 12.21 -9.64
CA THR A 151 18.77 12.81 -8.74
C THR A 151 18.34 14.15 -9.35
N PRO A 152 17.21 14.19 -10.05
CA PRO A 152 16.63 15.43 -10.54
C PRO A 152 16.36 16.39 -9.38
N ARG A 153 16.57 17.68 -9.60
CA ARG A 153 16.40 18.68 -8.55
C ARG A 153 14.97 18.66 -8.01
N GLY A 154 14.81 18.31 -6.73
CA GLY A 154 13.51 18.14 -6.07
C GLY A 154 12.82 16.81 -6.36
N GLY A 155 13.43 15.93 -7.16
CA GLY A 155 12.91 14.60 -7.49
C GLY A 155 13.49 13.48 -6.62
N GLU A 156 13.01 12.27 -6.87
CA GLU A 156 13.53 11.04 -6.26
C GLU A 156 14.75 10.52 -7.04
N PRO A 157 15.72 9.86 -6.39
CA PRO A 157 16.85 9.26 -7.07
C PRO A 157 16.42 8.13 -8.01
N VAL A 158 17.17 7.93 -9.10
CA VAL A 158 17.07 6.80 -10.01
C VAL A 158 18.44 6.31 -10.42
N GLU A 159 18.66 5.01 -10.43
CA GLU A 159 19.86 4.41 -11.01
C GLU A 159 19.63 4.13 -12.49
N LEU A 160 20.61 4.52 -13.31
CA LEU A 160 20.64 4.29 -14.75
C LEU A 160 21.82 3.36 -15.04
N TRP A 161 21.54 2.20 -15.61
CA TRP A 161 22.49 1.16 -15.94
C TRP A 161 22.69 1.12 -17.44
N PHE A 162 23.84 1.56 -17.92
CA PHE A 162 24.21 1.53 -19.33
C PHE A 162 25.03 0.29 -19.64
N ASP A 163 24.67 -0.45 -20.67
CA ASP A 163 25.45 -1.59 -21.12
C ASP A 163 26.83 -1.12 -21.61
N ALA A 164 27.90 -1.68 -21.09
CA ALA A 164 29.27 -1.21 -21.33
C ALA A 164 29.76 -1.40 -22.77
N ARG A 165 29.08 -2.21 -23.60
CA ARG A 165 29.44 -2.44 -25.00
C ARG A 165 28.65 -1.56 -25.95
N SER A 166 27.32 -1.50 -25.78
CA SER A 166 26.43 -0.73 -26.64
C SER A 166 26.26 0.71 -26.18
N HIS A 167 26.58 1.02 -24.92
CA HIS A 167 26.37 2.30 -24.23
C HIS A 167 24.88 2.72 -24.17
N LEU A 168 23.95 1.83 -24.49
CA LEU A 168 22.52 2.10 -24.39
C LEU A 168 22.02 1.84 -22.96
N LEU A 169 20.95 2.56 -22.57
CA LEU A 169 20.29 2.32 -21.27
C LEU A 169 19.68 0.92 -21.25
N ALA A 170 20.24 0.03 -20.46
CA ALA A 170 19.76 -1.34 -20.33
C ALA A 170 18.76 -1.50 -19.17
N ARG A 171 18.89 -0.66 -18.13
CA ARG A 171 18.06 -0.77 -16.92
C ARG A 171 17.91 0.57 -16.21
N SER A 172 16.76 0.80 -15.61
CA SER A 172 16.59 1.81 -14.56
C SER A 172 16.06 1.17 -13.28
N VAL A 173 16.51 1.64 -12.10
CA VAL A 173 16.09 1.14 -10.79
C VAL A 173 15.65 2.32 -9.92
N ARG A 174 14.47 2.21 -9.32
CA ARG A 174 13.90 3.23 -8.44
C ARG A 174 13.44 2.61 -7.12
N GLU A 175 13.62 3.35 -6.04
CA GLU A 175 12.98 3.02 -4.77
C GLU A 175 11.55 3.57 -4.77
N LEU A 176 10.58 2.68 -4.51
CA LEU A 176 9.20 3.00 -4.22
C LEU A 176 8.97 3.01 -2.70
N PRO A 177 7.82 3.48 -2.20
CA PRO A 177 7.58 3.52 -0.75
C PRO A 177 7.80 2.18 -0.03
N ILE A 178 7.41 1.07 -0.63
CA ILE A 178 7.48 -0.28 -0.02
C ILE A 178 8.31 -1.28 -0.84
N SER A 179 8.86 -0.90 -1.99
CA SER A 179 9.50 -1.84 -2.93
C SER A 179 10.61 -1.19 -3.74
N LEU A 180 11.23 -2.00 -4.62
CA LEU A 180 12.15 -1.55 -5.66
C LEU A 180 11.55 -1.87 -7.03
N GLN A 181 11.43 -0.87 -7.89
CA GLN A 181 11.05 -1.06 -9.28
C GLN A 181 12.26 -1.12 -10.19
N THR A 182 12.36 -2.16 -10.98
CA THR A 182 13.38 -2.33 -12.02
C THR A 182 12.72 -2.37 -13.38
N VAL A 183 13.13 -1.47 -14.29
CA VAL A 183 12.70 -1.49 -15.69
C VAL A 183 13.90 -1.85 -16.57
N ARG A 184 13.79 -2.91 -17.34
CA ARG A 184 14.81 -3.35 -18.32
C ARG A 184 14.38 -2.96 -19.72
N TYR A 185 15.33 -2.51 -20.53
CA TYR A 185 15.15 -2.07 -21.90
C TYR A 185 16.02 -2.93 -22.83
N ALA A 186 15.41 -3.53 -23.84
CA ALA A 186 16.10 -4.43 -24.76
C ALA A 186 15.54 -4.29 -26.19
N ASP A 187 16.13 -5.05 -27.13
CA ASP A 187 15.73 -5.04 -28.54
C ASP A 187 15.71 -3.63 -29.12
N TYR A 188 16.83 -2.92 -28.99
CA TYR A 188 16.97 -1.57 -29.50
C TYR A 188 16.98 -1.56 -31.04
N ARG A 189 16.12 -0.73 -31.63
CA ARG A 189 16.04 -0.56 -33.09
C ARG A 189 16.05 0.92 -33.46
N ARG A 190 16.53 1.21 -34.68
CA ARG A 190 16.63 2.58 -35.15
C ARG A 190 15.30 3.07 -35.71
N VAL A 191 14.79 4.19 -35.22
CA VAL A 191 13.56 4.86 -35.64
C VAL A 191 13.84 6.36 -35.78
N GLY A 192 13.78 6.90 -37.00
CA GLY A 192 14.00 8.35 -37.23
C GLY A 192 15.35 8.89 -36.72
N GLY A 193 16.37 8.03 -36.65
CA GLY A 193 17.70 8.39 -36.12
C GLY A 193 17.91 8.12 -34.64
N LEU A 194 16.85 7.77 -33.90
CA LEU A 194 16.90 7.40 -32.48
C LEU A 194 17.07 5.89 -32.32
N GLN A 195 17.77 5.46 -31.29
CA GLN A 195 17.73 4.09 -30.81
C GLN A 195 16.64 3.97 -29.75
N LEU A 196 15.61 3.15 -29.99
CA LEU A 196 14.45 2.99 -29.12
C LEU A 196 14.28 1.50 -28.76
N PRO A 197 13.93 1.17 -27.50
CA PRO A 197 13.73 -0.22 -27.08
C PRO A 197 12.40 -0.76 -27.63
N PHE A 198 12.42 -1.99 -28.13
CA PHE A 198 11.22 -2.71 -28.57
C PHE A 198 10.79 -3.80 -27.58
N ARG A 199 11.56 -4.04 -26.55
CA ARG A 199 11.18 -4.87 -25.41
C ARG A 199 11.44 -4.11 -24.11
N ILE A 200 10.40 -4.02 -23.27
CA ILE A 200 10.45 -3.37 -21.95
C ILE A 200 9.93 -4.36 -20.94
N GLU A 201 10.71 -4.64 -19.89
CA GLU A 201 10.29 -5.49 -18.78
C GLU A 201 10.29 -4.67 -17.50
N THR A 202 9.18 -4.74 -16.75
CA THR A 202 9.05 -4.10 -15.45
C THR A 202 8.91 -5.19 -14.37
N ARG A 203 9.69 -5.05 -13.31
CA ARG A 203 9.64 -5.89 -12.10
C ARG A 203 9.49 -5.00 -10.89
N ASP A 204 8.64 -5.41 -9.97
CA ASP A 204 8.54 -4.83 -8.65
C ASP A 204 8.99 -5.87 -7.61
N SER A 205 9.83 -5.48 -6.64
CA SER A 205 10.36 -6.43 -5.65
C SER A 205 9.30 -6.93 -4.65
N SER A 206 8.13 -6.31 -4.61
CA SER A 206 6.98 -6.76 -3.81
C SER A 206 6.17 -7.87 -4.47
N SER A 207 6.44 -8.15 -5.76
CA SER A 207 5.75 -9.18 -6.54
C SER A 207 6.74 -10.06 -7.30
N SER A 208 6.37 -11.31 -7.51
CA SER A 208 7.10 -12.21 -8.42
C SER A 208 6.78 -11.98 -9.89
N ASP A 209 5.79 -11.15 -10.18
CA ASP A 209 5.32 -10.91 -11.54
C ASP A 209 6.30 -10.06 -12.35
N VAL A 210 6.33 -10.35 -13.66
CA VAL A 210 7.08 -9.57 -14.64
C VAL A 210 6.10 -9.07 -15.70
N GLU A 211 5.96 -7.75 -15.74
CA GLU A 211 5.28 -7.11 -16.86
C GLU A 211 6.23 -7.05 -18.05
N THR A 212 5.84 -7.58 -19.20
CA THR A 212 6.62 -7.53 -20.45
C THR A 212 5.82 -6.84 -21.52
N VAL A 213 6.39 -5.77 -22.07
CA VAL A 213 5.85 -5.07 -23.23
C VAL A 213 6.72 -5.39 -24.46
N GLN A 214 6.09 -5.91 -25.50
CA GLN A 214 6.66 -6.01 -26.83
C GLN A 214 6.09 -4.87 -27.66
N VAL A 215 6.93 -3.89 -27.99
CA VAL A 215 6.55 -2.71 -28.79
C VAL A 215 6.42 -3.13 -30.24
N ASP A 216 5.28 -2.87 -30.85
CA ASP A 216 5.06 -3.10 -32.29
C ASP A 216 5.64 -1.96 -33.14
N GLY A 217 5.58 -0.73 -32.61
CA GLY A 217 6.16 0.43 -33.30
C GLY A 217 6.22 1.70 -32.46
N TRP A 218 7.24 2.50 -32.74
CA TRP A 218 7.41 3.86 -32.27
C TRP A 218 7.13 4.86 -33.39
N ARG A 219 6.47 5.96 -33.03
CA ARG A 219 6.25 7.11 -33.92
C ARG A 219 6.85 8.36 -33.30
N ILE A 220 7.57 9.13 -34.12
CA ILE A 220 8.01 10.48 -33.76
C ILE A 220 6.87 11.42 -34.12
N GLU A 221 6.31 12.12 -33.16
CA GLU A 221 5.21 13.02 -33.34
C GLU A 221 5.68 14.48 -33.27
N ARG A 222 5.22 15.31 -34.19
CA ARG A 222 5.59 16.73 -34.23
C ARG A 222 4.88 17.53 -33.14
N HIS A 223 3.66 17.13 -32.79
CA HIS A 223 2.84 17.74 -31.75
C HIS A 223 1.98 16.67 -31.12
N ALA A 224 2.30 16.28 -29.87
CA ALA A 224 1.36 15.51 -29.10
C ALA A 224 0.36 16.46 -28.42
N GLY A 225 -0.90 16.38 -28.82
CA GLY A 225 -1.97 17.22 -28.28
C GLY A 225 -2.19 16.93 -26.77
N ALA A 226 -2.68 17.90 -26.02
CA ALA A 226 -3.00 17.76 -24.61
C ALA A 226 -3.87 16.51 -24.27
N PRO A 227 -4.84 16.10 -25.11
CA PRO A 227 -5.66 14.92 -24.85
C PRO A 227 -4.88 13.60 -24.72
N ALA A 228 -3.69 13.50 -25.34
CA ALA A 228 -2.86 12.29 -25.26
C ALA A 228 -2.40 11.97 -23.82
N TYR A 229 -2.27 12.99 -22.98
CA TYR A 229 -1.76 12.91 -21.60
C TYR A 229 -2.85 13.09 -20.54
N ALA A 230 -4.06 13.46 -20.95
CA ALA A 230 -5.16 13.70 -20.04
C ALA A 230 -5.59 12.40 -19.34
N ALA A 231 -6.01 12.55 -18.09
CA ALA A 231 -6.69 11.48 -17.38
C ALA A 231 -7.94 11.02 -18.13
N PRO A 232 -8.24 9.72 -18.17
CA PRO A 232 -9.51 9.25 -18.70
C PRO A 232 -10.70 9.84 -17.94
N THR A 233 -11.84 9.93 -18.59
CA THR A 233 -13.09 10.24 -17.90
C THR A 233 -13.54 9.00 -17.11
N PRO A 234 -13.80 9.11 -15.80
CA PRO A 234 -14.37 8.01 -15.03
C PRO A 234 -15.69 7.51 -15.66
N PRO A 235 -15.99 6.22 -15.58
CA PRO A 235 -17.22 5.68 -16.15
C PRO A 235 -18.46 6.21 -15.39
N ASP A 236 -19.57 6.38 -16.11
CA ASP A 236 -20.88 6.60 -15.51
C ASP A 236 -21.52 5.23 -15.23
N ASP A 237 -20.97 4.54 -14.25
CA ASP A 237 -21.29 3.16 -13.90
C ASP A 237 -22.15 3.05 -12.64
N THR A 238 -22.49 4.16 -11.99
CA THR A 238 -23.21 4.18 -10.70
C THR A 238 -24.66 4.60 -10.84
N LEU A 239 -25.53 3.89 -10.11
CA LEU A 239 -26.93 4.26 -9.95
C LEU A 239 -27.22 4.46 -8.45
N LEU A 240 -27.60 5.68 -8.10
CA LEU A 240 -28.10 6.07 -6.78
C LEU A 240 -28.86 7.37 -6.94
N GLN A 241 -30.10 7.44 -6.45
CA GLN A 241 -30.91 8.66 -6.61
C GLN A 241 -30.36 9.82 -5.77
N ALA A 242 -30.18 9.62 -4.47
CA ALA A 242 -29.64 10.64 -3.56
C ALA A 242 -28.65 10.03 -2.57
N GLU A 243 -29.16 9.25 -1.63
CA GLU A 243 -28.34 8.58 -0.61
C GLU A 243 -28.97 7.24 -0.20
N THR A 244 -28.15 6.38 0.36
CA THR A 244 -28.59 5.15 1.02
C THR A 244 -27.78 4.92 2.29
N THR A 245 -28.43 4.40 3.34
CA THR A 245 -27.77 4.07 4.61
C THR A 245 -27.93 2.59 4.89
N VAL A 246 -26.82 1.93 5.16
CA VAL A 246 -26.78 0.50 5.45
C VAL A 246 -26.16 0.23 6.82
N PRO A 247 -26.58 -0.84 7.52
CA PRO A 247 -25.96 -1.24 8.77
C PRO A 247 -24.54 -1.75 8.54
N LEU A 248 -23.68 -1.55 9.54
CA LEU A 248 -22.33 -2.11 9.64
C LEU A 248 -22.26 -3.11 10.79
N GLU A 249 -21.52 -4.16 10.61
CA GLU A 249 -21.00 -4.96 11.72
C GLU A 249 -19.58 -4.47 12.03
N ILE A 250 -19.29 -4.24 13.32
CA ILE A 250 -17.95 -3.85 13.77
C ILE A 250 -17.49 -4.88 14.78
N ASP A 251 -16.62 -5.78 14.32
CA ASP A 251 -16.02 -6.86 15.12
C ASP A 251 -14.49 -6.84 14.90
N GLY A 252 -13.85 -5.74 15.34
CA GLY A 252 -12.47 -5.43 15.02
C GLY A 252 -12.29 -4.90 13.59
N MET A 253 -12.99 -5.45 12.61
CA MET A 253 -13.07 -4.97 11.24
C MET A 253 -14.43 -4.29 10.99
N VAL A 254 -14.47 -3.43 9.99
CA VAL A 254 -15.71 -2.83 9.50
C VAL A 254 -16.28 -3.76 8.42
N VAL A 255 -17.45 -4.34 8.67
CA VAL A 255 -18.08 -5.27 7.74
C VAL A 255 -19.40 -4.69 7.25
N VAL A 256 -19.60 -4.76 5.94
CA VAL A 256 -20.80 -4.32 5.24
C VAL A 256 -21.38 -5.44 4.39
N GLN A 257 -22.72 -5.54 4.34
CA GLN A 257 -23.37 -6.45 3.42
C GLN A 257 -23.54 -5.79 2.05
N ALA A 258 -23.18 -6.53 1.00
CA ALA A 258 -23.38 -6.13 -0.39
C ALA A 258 -23.92 -7.30 -1.22
N ARG A 259 -24.53 -6.98 -2.36
CA ARG A 259 -24.94 -7.99 -3.35
C ARG A 259 -24.00 -7.96 -4.55
N VAL A 260 -23.48 -9.10 -4.90
CA VAL A 260 -22.69 -9.32 -6.12
C VAL A 260 -23.53 -10.18 -7.07
N ASN A 261 -23.85 -9.64 -8.23
CA ASN A 261 -24.75 -10.30 -9.21
C ASN A 261 -26.04 -10.80 -8.57
N GLY A 262 -26.64 -9.99 -7.70
CA GLY A 262 -27.89 -10.28 -6.98
C GLY A 262 -27.76 -11.15 -5.72
N ARG A 263 -26.62 -11.79 -5.46
CA ARG A 263 -26.38 -12.63 -4.29
C ARG A 263 -25.75 -11.82 -3.14
N ALA A 264 -26.30 -11.93 -1.94
CA ALA A 264 -25.82 -11.22 -0.75
C ALA A 264 -24.58 -11.89 -0.14
N PHE A 265 -23.61 -11.05 0.26
CA PHE A 265 -22.39 -11.43 0.94
C PHE A 265 -21.98 -10.34 1.94
N ASP A 266 -21.17 -10.72 2.91
CA ASP A 266 -20.52 -9.79 3.83
C ASP A 266 -19.08 -9.53 3.36
N PHE A 267 -18.69 -8.24 3.38
CA PHE A 267 -17.38 -7.77 2.96
C PHE A 267 -16.73 -6.91 4.03
N ILE A 268 -15.41 -6.97 4.15
CA ILE A 268 -14.63 -5.97 4.86
C ILE A 268 -14.64 -4.68 4.05
N LEU A 269 -14.85 -3.54 4.69
CA LEU A 269 -14.70 -2.24 4.06
C LEU A 269 -13.28 -1.71 4.32
N ASP A 270 -12.54 -1.46 3.25
CA ASP A 270 -11.11 -1.13 3.31
C ASP A 270 -10.79 0.12 2.48
N THR A 271 -10.43 1.21 3.15
CA THR A 271 -10.09 2.48 2.50
C THR A 271 -8.82 2.44 1.66
N GLY A 272 -7.93 1.48 1.92
CA GLY A 272 -6.62 1.35 1.24
C GLY A 272 -6.50 0.10 0.37
N GLY A 273 -7.54 -0.73 0.31
CA GLY A 273 -7.59 -1.92 -0.53
C GLY A 273 -8.42 -1.72 -1.79
N HIS A 274 -8.48 -2.76 -2.61
CA HIS A 274 -9.36 -2.85 -3.77
C HIS A 274 -10.52 -3.82 -3.54
N ASN A 275 -11.42 -3.89 -4.51
CA ASN A 275 -12.47 -4.91 -4.50
C ASN A 275 -11.86 -6.31 -4.66
N ILE A 276 -12.06 -7.17 -3.65
CA ILE A 276 -11.51 -8.53 -3.60
C ILE A 276 -12.65 -9.51 -3.35
N LEU A 277 -12.64 -10.64 -4.05
CA LEU A 277 -13.43 -11.84 -3.76
C LEU A 277 -12.52 -12.96 -3.25
N THR A 278 -13.03 -13.75 -2.32
CA THR A 278 -12.42 -15.04 -2.02
C THR A 278 -12.67 -16.02 -3.16
N PRO A 279 -11.81 -17.04 -3.37
CA PRO A 279 -12.05 -18.07 -4.38
C PRO A 279 -13.40 -18.79 -4.21
N ASP A 280 -13.86 -18.99 -2.97
CA ASP A 280 -15.15 -19.61 -2.66
C ASP A 280 -16.32 -18.72 -3.05
N ALA A 281 -16.23 -17.42 -2.79
CA ALA A 281 -17.25 -16.46 -3.21
C ALA A 281 -17.34 -16.40 -4.74
N ALA A 282 -16.22 -16.29 -5.44
CA ALA A 282 -16.17 -16.29 -6.90
C ALA A 282 -16.79 -17.58 -7.50
N ARG A 283 -16.40 -18.73 -6.94
CA ARG A 283 -16.97 -20.04 -7.36
C ARG A 283 -18.47 -20.11 -7.13
N SER A 284 -18.95 -19.62 -5.98
CA SER A 284 -20.38 -19.63 -5.65
C SER A 284 -21.23 -18.74 -6.55
N LEU A 285 -20.61 -17.75 -7.19
CA LEU A 285 -21.20 -16.86 -8.19
C LEU A 285 -21.10 -17.42 -9.62
N GLY A 286 -20.45 -18.57 -9.81
CA GLY A 286 -20.19 -19.15 -11.14
C GLY A 286 -19.16 -18.34 -11.95
N LEU A 287 -18.40 -17.46 -11.32
CA LEU A 287 -17.37 -16.67 -11.97
C LEU A 287 -16.15 -17.55 -12.29
N GLN A 288 -15.49 -17.25 -13.39
CA GLN A 288 -14.27 -17.93 -13.82
C GLN A 288 -13.09 -16.98 -13.69
N PRO A 289 -12.30 -17.05 -12.59
CA PRO A 289 -11.11 -16.24 -12.43
C PRO A 289 -10.09 -16.52 -13.52
N VAL A 290 -9.47 -15.47 -14.04
CA VAL A 290 -8.44 -15.54 -15.07
C VAL A 290 -7.15 -14.84 -14.60
N GLY A 291 -6.04 -15.14 -15.23
CA GLY A 291 -4.73 -14.59 -14.87
C GLY A 291 -4.05 -15.40 -13.77
N ALA A 292 -2.82 -15.02 -13.47
CA ALA A 292 -1.97 -15.60 -12.43
C ALA A 292 -0.97 -14.55 -11.99
N GLY A 293 -1.40 -13.68 -11.10
CA GLY A 293 -0.61 -12.63 -10.50
C GLY A 293 -0.18 -12.95 -9.07
N ALA A 294 0.52 -12.01 -8.45
CA ALA A 294 0.92 -12.06 -7.06
C ALA A 294 0.73 -10.70 -6.40
N SER A 295 -0.04 -10.67 -5.33
CA SER A 295 -0.28 -9.48 -4.51
C SER A 295 0.41 -9.59 -3.16
N GLY A 296 0.99 -8.47 -2.70
CA GLY A 296 1.43 -8.26 -1.33
C GLY A 296 0.32 -7.69 -0.46
N GLY A 297 0.60 -7.57 0.85
CA GLY A 297 -0.32 -6.96 1.82
C GLY A 297 0.40 -6.68 3.12
N ALA A 298 -0.33 -6.71 4.24
CA ALA A 298 0.28 -6.73 5.56
C ALA A 298 1.04 -8.06 5.75
N GLY A 299 2.30 -7.98 6.16
CA GLY A 299 3.25 -9.09 6.19
C GLY A 299 4.15 -9.16 4.95
N GLU A 300 5.22 -9.97 5.03
CA GLU A 300 6.29 -10.01 4.02
C GLU A 300 6.01 -10.98 2.85
N GLY A 301 4.97 -11.79 2.94
CA GLY A 301 4.63 -12.77 1.91
C GLY A 301 3.72 -12.20 0.82
N SER A 302 3.54 -12.98 -0.24
CA SER A 302 2.59 -12.69 -1.32
C SER A 302 1.52 -13.76 -1.44
N LEU A 303 0.35 -13.38 -1.94
CA LEU A 303 -0.78 -14.26 -2.27
C LEU A 303 -0.89 -14.37 -3.78
N SER A 304 -1.30 -15.57 -4.24
CA SER A 304 -1.66 -15.71 -5.65
C SER A 304 -2.91 -14.91 -5.95
N GLU A 305 -2.91 -14.24 -7.09
CA GLU A 305 -3.95 -13.31 -7.51
C GLU A 305 -4.51 -13.71 -8.85
N GLN A 306 -5.83 -13.68 -8.97
CA GLN A 306 -6.57 -13.83 -10.22
C GLN A 306 -7.57 -12.68 -10.34
N TYR A 307 -8.26 -12.61 -11.47
CA TYR A 307 -9.11 -11.46 -11.80
C TYR A 307 -10.46 -11.93 -12.32
N VAL A 308 -11.53 -11.23 -11.91
CA VAL A 308 -12.88 -11.42 -12.44
C VAL A 308 -13.54 -10.08 -12.69
N ARG A 309 -14.52 -10.08 -13.58
CA ARG A 309 -15.44 -8.97 -13.79
C ARG A 309 -16.80 -9.32 -13.23
N VAL A 310 -17.35 -8.41 -12.46
CA VAL A 310 -18.66 -8.52 -11.82
C VAL A 310 -19.62 -7.57 -12.54
N GLU A 311 -20.76 -8.09 -12.99
CA GLU A 311 -21.73 -7.28 -13.74
C GLU A 311 -22.39 -6.21 -12.87
N GLN A 312 -22.68 -6.56 -11.60
CA GLN A 312 -23.33 -5.65 -10.66
C GLN A 312 -22.82 -5.87 -9.23
N LEU A 313 -22.43 -4.76 -8.60
CA LEU A 313 -22.22 -4.65 -7.16
C LEU A 313 -23.25 -3.68 -6.59
N GLN A 314 -23.97 -4.10 -5.53
CA GLN A 314 -25.02 -3.28 -4.91
C GLN A 314 -24.82 -3.20 -3.40
N ILE A 315 -24.91 -1.98 -2.84
CA ILE A 315 -24.85 -1.70 -1.41
C ILE A 315 -26.05 -0.82 -1.06
N GLY A 316 -27.03 -1.38 -0.33
CA GLY A 316 -28.32 -0.71 -0.15
C GLY A 316 -28.99 -0.41 -1.50
N ASP A 317 -29.31 0.87 -1.75
CA ASP A 317 -29.86 1.34 -3.02
C ASP A 317 -28.81 1.77 -4.03
N ALA A 318 -27.53 1.84 -3.62
CA ALA A 318 -26.41 2.15 -4.51
C ALA A 318 -26.05 0.92 -5.35
N SER A 319 -25.94 1.10 -6.65
CA SER A 319 -25.52 0.06 -7.58
C SER A 319 -24.39 0.54 -8.46
N MET A 320 -23.41 -0.32 -8.68
CA MET A 320 -22.28 -0.13 -9.59
C MET A 320 -22.26 -1.25 -10.60
N ARG A 321 -22.08 -0.90 -11.87
CA ARG A 321 -21.99 -1.87 -12.96
C ARG A 321 -20.54 -2.10 -13.34
N ASP A 322 -20.27 -3.31 -13.82
CA ASP A 322 -19.06 -3.61 -14.56
C ASP A 322 -17.78 -3.48 -13.72
N GLN A 323 -17.87 -3.93 -12.47
CA GLN A 323 -16.80 -3.79 -11.50
C GLN A 323 -15.75 -4.88 -11.63
N HIS A 324 -14.53 -4.51 -11.44
CA HIS A 324 -13.39 -5.41 -11.40
C HIS A 324 -13.15 -5.90 -9.97
N PHE A 325 -12.83 -7.18 -9.83
CA PHE A 325 -12.46 -7.79 -8.55
C PHE A 325 -11.19 -8.62 -8.71
N TYR A 326 -10.29 -8.46 -7.75
CA TYR A 326 -9.21 -9.39 -7.51
C TYR A 326 -9.76 -10.64 -6.82
N VAL A 327 -9.20 -11.80 -7.12
CA VAL A 327 -9.56 -13.06 -6.43
C VAL A 327 -8.35 -13.53 -5.65
N LEU A 328 -8.42 -13.41 -4.32
CA LEU A 328 -7.33 -13.70 -3.40
C LEU A 328 -7.77 -14.68 -2.31
N PRO A 329 -6.90 -15.65 -1.92
CA PRO A 329 -7.20 -16.59 -0.82
C PRO A 329 -7.00 -15.90 0.54
N LEU A 330 -7.91 -15.00 0.92
CA LEU A 330 -7.90 -14.32 2.21
C LEU A 330 -8.11 -15.32 3.35
N GLN A 331 -7.19 -15.35 4.34
CA GLN A 331 -7.16 -16.39 5.37
C GLN A 331 -8.14 -16.16 6.53
N TYR A 332 -8.67 -14.95 6.69
CA TYR A 332 -9.45 -14.57 7.89
C TYR A 332 -10.97 -14.64 7.73
N GLY A 333 -11.49 -15.22 6.65
CA GLY A 333 -12.89 -15.08 6.33
C GLY A 333 -13.84 -16.16 6.86
N THR A 334 -13.40 -17.40 7.02
CA THR A 334 -14.33 -18.52 7.23
C THR A 334 -14.35 -19.06 8.67
N VAL A 335 -13.28 -18.91 9.41
CA VAL A 335 -13.12 -19.56 10.72
C VAL A 335 -13.63 -18.73 11.88
N GLU A 336 -13.63 -17.40 11.75
CA GLU A 336 -13.93 -16.51 12.90
C GLU A 336 -15.41 -16.15 13.08
N ARG A 337 -16.26 -16.42 12.09
CA ARG A 337 -17.66 -15.97 12.09
C ARG A 337 -18.70 -17.03 12.49
N GLY A 338 -18.27 -18.28 12.70
CA GLY A 338 -19.15 -19.36 13.12
C GLY A 338 -20.25 -19.64 12.07
N GLU A 339 -21.53 -19.61 12.47
CA GLU A 339 -22.68 -19.84 11.61
C GLU A 339 -23.08 -18.63 10.76
N ARG A 340 -22.40 -17.48 10.90
CA ARG A 340 -22.68 -16.27 10.11
C ARG A 340 -22.30 -16.46 8.65
N VAL A 341 -22.85 -15.60 7.78
CA VAL A 341 -22.45 -15.53 6.37
C VAL A 341 -20.93 -15.34 6.28
N PRO A 342 -20.19 -16.19 5.56
CA PRO A 342 -18.75 -16.05 5.41
C PRO A 342 -18.39 -14.72 4.76
N LEU A 343 -17.23 -14.15 5.15
CA LEU A 343 -16.69 -13.01 4.44
C LEU A 343 -16.34 -13.40 3.02
N ALA A 344 -16.91 -12.68 2.06
CA ALA A 344 -16.69 -12.93 0.64
C ALA A 344 -15.45 -12.24 0.10
N GLY A 345 -14.92 -11.25 0.85
CA GLY A 345 -13.76 -10.47 0.42
C GLY A 345 -13.71 -9.09 1.04
N ILE A 346 -13.23 -8.14 0.24
CA ILE A 346 -13.04 -6.73 0.58
C ILE A 346 -13.78 -5.87 -0.43
N LEU A 347 -14.37 -4.77 0.03
CA LEU A 347 -14.79 -3.65 -0.80
C LEU A 347 -13.89 -2.45 -0.49
N GLY A 348 -13.26 -1.90 -1.50
CA GLY A 348 -12.14 -0.98 -1.35
C GLY A 348 -12.35 0.38 -1.99
N LEU A 349 -11.26 0.90 -2.50
CA LEU A 349 -11.07 2.21 -3.13
C LEU A 349 -12.21 2.56 -4.10
N GLU A 350 -12.71 1.60 -4.84
CA GLU A 350 -13.74 1.78 -5.87
C GLU A 350 -15.05 2.36 -5.31
N ILE A 351 -15.37 2.06 -4.03
CA ILE A 351 -16.53 2.63 -3.33
C ILE A 351 -16.29 4.11 -3.02
N PHE A 352 -15.12 4.42 -2.49
CA PHE A 352 -14.76 5.78 -2.06
C PHE A 352 -14.53 6.73 -3.23
N GLU A 353 -14.14 6.24 -4.38
CA GLU A 353 -14.01 7.03 -5.60
C GLU A 353 -15.36 7.39 -6.24
N ARG A 354 -16.41 6.60 -5.99
CA ARG A 354 -17.74 6.76 -6.58
C ARG A 354 -18.74 7.45 -5.71
N PHE A 355 -18.54 7.41 -4.39
CA PHE A 355 -19.48 7.95 -3.42
C PHE A 355 -18.78 8.84 -2.39
N PHE A 356 -19.52 9.83 -1.91
CA PHE A 356 -19.24 10.38 -0.60
C PHE A 356 -19.64 9.35 0.44
N VAL A 357 -18.75 9.02 1.37
CA VAL A 357 -18.96 7.96 2.36
C VAL A 357 -18.93 8.57 3.77
N ARG A 358 -20.01 8.37 4.52
CA ARG A 358 -20.07 8.67 5.95
C ARG A 358 -20.04 7.35 6.73
N LEU A 359 -19.00 7.18 7.54
CA LEU A 359 -18.87 6.02 8.45
C LEU A 359 -19.18 6.47 9.87
N ASP A 360 -20.28 5.99 10.42
CA ASP A 360 -20.70 6.25 11.80
C ASP A 360 -20.48 4.98 12.63
N TYR A 361 -19.30 4.88 13.22
CA TYR A 361 -18.94 3.70 14.00
C TYR A 361 -19.89 3.40 15.17
N PRO A 362 -20.34 4.36 15.97
CA PRO A 362 -21.26 4.08 17.06
C PRO A 362 -22.69 3.79 16.64
N ALA A 363 -23.20 4.49 15.63
CA ALA A 363 -24.50 4.14 15.05
C ALA A 363 -24.40 2.83 14.26
N LYS A 364 -23.15 2.38 13.96
CA LYS A 364 -22.86 1.21 13.13
C LYS A 364 -23.57 1.30 11.79
N THR A 365 -23.37 2.43 11.10
CA THR A 365 -23.99 2.67 9.80
C THR A 365 -22.99 3.28 8.84
N MET A 366 -23.15 2.94 7.55
CA MET A 366 -22.51 3.61 6.44
C MET A 366 -23.57 4.28 5.58
N THR A 367 -23.37 5.56 5.30
CA THR A 367 -24.19 6.30 4.35
C THR A 367 -23.38 6.57 3.10
N LEU A 368 -23.92 6.20 1.96
CA LEU A 368 -23.39 6.51 0.63
C LEU A 368 -24.23 7.61 0.01
N ARG A 369 -23.58 8.64 -0.55
CA ARG A 369 -24.23 9.72 -1.31
C ARG A 369 -23.61 9.81 -2.70
N LYS A 370 -24.43 10.09 -3.70
CA LYS A 370 -23.96 10.32 -5.06
C LYS A 370 -23.11 11.60 -5.09
N LEU A 371 -21.93 11.51 -5.69
CA LEU A 371 -21.06 12.67 -5.90
C LEU A 371 -21.71 13.68 -6.85
N GLY A 372 -21.63 14.97 -6.51
CA GLY A 372 -22.20 16.06 -7.32
C GLY A 372 -23.66 16.41 -7.03
N HIS A 373 -24.35 15.71 -6.12
CA HIS A 373 -25.63 16.13 -5.58
C HIS A 373 -25.45 16.83 -4.24
N THR A 374 -25.58 18.15 -4.23
CA THR A 374 -25.46 19.07 -3.09
C THR A 374 -24.15 18.86 -2.32
N GLU A 375 -23.40 19.93 -2.15
CA GLU A 375 -22.20 19.97 -1.32
C GLU A 375 -22.50 19.25 0.00
N ALA A 376 -22.10 17.98 0.08
CA ALA A 376 -22.19 17.26 1.34
C ALA A 376 -21.28 18.02 2.31
N ARG A 377 -21.88 18.77 3.23
CA ARG A 377 -21.13 19.48 4.25
C ARG A 377 -20.34 18.45 5.03
N ILE A 378 -19.04 18.47 4.85
CA ILE A 378 -18.13 17.68 5.69
C ILE A 378 -18.26 18.25 7.09
N ALA A 379 -18.77 17.46 8.03
CA ALA A 379 -18.84 17.85 9.42
C ALA A 379 -17.42 17.79 10.02
N GLY A 380 -17.15 18.71 10.94
CA GLY A 380 -15.83 18.87 11.54
C GLY A 380 -14.89 19.72 10.66
N THR A 381 -13.60 19.71 10.98
CA THR A 381 -12.57 20.38 10.19
C THR A 381 -12.16 19.50 9.01
N PRO A 382 -12.34 19.97 7.75
CA PRO A 382 -11.88 19.21 6.60
C PRO A 382 -10.35 19.10 6.60
N VAL A 383 -9.86 17.88 6.48
CA VAL A 383 -8.43 17.57 6.39
C VAL A 383 -8.13 17.09 4.98
N PRO A 384 -7.12 17.64 4.30
CA PRO A 384 -6.70 17.13 3.00
C PRO A 384 -6.23 15.68 3.09
N ILE A 385 -6.72 14.83 2.20
CA ILE A 385 -6.15 13.52 1.93
C ILE A 385 -5.37 13.55 0.61
N ARG A 386 -4.30 12.76 0.57
CA ARG A 386 -3.41 12.64 -0.58
C ARG A 386 -3.17 11.17 -0.87
N PHE A 387 -2.69 10.89 -2.08
CA PHE A 387 -2.39 9.54 -2.52
C PHE A 387 -0.97 9.48 -3.07
N ASP A 388 -0.16 8.57 -2.55
CA ASP A 388 1.11 8.19 -3.18
C ASP A 388 0.94 6.98 -4.09
N ASP A 389 -0.04 6.16 -3.79
CA ASP A 389 -0.60 5.05 -4.57
C ASP A 389 -2.12 5.01 -4.33
N ASP A 390 -2.69 3.94 -3.84
CA ASP A 390 -4.13 3.77 -3.61
C ASP A 390 -4.55 4.00 -2.15
N MET A 391 -3.59 4.09 -1.23
CA MET A 391 -3.82 4.36 0.19
C MET A 391 -4.05 5.85 0.47
N PRO A 392 -5.15 6.23 1.15
CA PRO A 392 -5.37 7.62 1.56
C PRO A 392 -4.42 8.03 2.69
N LEU A 393 -3.71 9.12 2.46
CA LEU A 393 -2.68 9.67 3.33
C LEU A 393 -3.08 11.03 3.88
N LEU A 394 -2.79 11.29 5.13
CA LEU A 394 -2.98 12.58 5.79
C LEU A 394 -1.77 12.98 6.62
N ASP A 395 -1.63 14.28 6.85
CA ASP A 395 -0.61 14.79 7.75
C ASP A 395 -1.05 14.60 9.21
N GLY A 396 -0.12 14.20 10.07
CA GLY A 396 -0.36 14.04 11.49
C GLY A 396 0.92 14.14 12.31
N ARG A 397 0.83 13.82 13.61
CA ARG A 397 2.00 13.78 14.49
C ARG A 397 1.96 12.56 15.38
N ILE A 398 3.11 11.97 15.61
CA ILE A 398 3.33 10.89 16.56
C ILE A 398 4.31 11.41 17.60
N ASP A 399 3.90 11.47 18.88
CA ASP A 399 4.70 12.03 19.98
C ASP A 399 5.27 13.42 19.65
N GLY A 400 4.46 14.27 19.01
CA GLY A 400 4.83 15.60 18.55
C GLY A 400 5.66 15.65 17.26
N VAL A 401 6.16 14.53 16.74
CA VAL A 401 6.94 14.46 15.51
C VAL A 401 6.03 14.41 14.29
N PRO A 402 6.16 15.33 13.31
CA PRO A 402 5.34 15.32 12.10
C PRO A 402 5.57 14.07 11.26
N GLY A 403 4.52 13.55 10.65
CA GLY A 403 4.59 12.41 9.76
C GLY A 403 3.37 12.25 8.88
N VAL A 404 3.52 11.46 7.83
CA VAL A 404 2.42 11.05 6.95
C VAL A 404 1.77 9.80 7.52
N ILE A 405 0.46 9.82 7.66
CA ILE A 405 -0.31 8.75 8.29
C ILE A 405 -1.28 8.17 7.25
N ALA A 406 -1.20 6.87 7.05
CA ALA A 406 -2.15 6.12 6.22
C ALA A 406 -3.43 5.84 7.01
N LEU A 407 -4.60 6.08 6.39
CA LEU A 407 -5.92 5.82 6.94
C LEU A 407 -6.44 4.50 6.38
N ASP A 408 -6.62 3.50 7.24
CA ASP A 408 -6.84 2.12 6.83
C ASP A 408 -7.97 1.48 7.65
N THR A 409 -9.19 1.42 7.09
CA THR A 409 -10.33 0.75 7.74
C THR A 409 -10.23 -0.78 7.66
N GLY A 410 -9.36 -1.32 6.78
CA GLY A 410 -9.03 -2.74 6.72
C GLY A 410 -8.10 -3.19 7.85
N ASN A 411 -7.38 -2.26 8.49
CA ASN A 411 -6.61 -2.53 9.70
C ASN A 411 -7.55 -2.66 10.91
N SER A 412 -7.78 -3.89 11.37
CA SER A 412 -8.65 -4.22 12.51
C SER A 412 -8.10 -3.83 13.88
N GLY A 413 -6.91 -3.24 13.91
CA GLY A 413 -6.21 -2.92 15.15
C GLY A 413 -6.00 -1.44 15.36
N THR A 414 -4.92 -1.16 16.04
CA THR A 414 -4.52 0.19 16.43
C THR A 414 -3.54 0.80 15.40
N THR A 415 -2.81 1.84 15.81
CA THR A 415 -1.74 2.46 15.02
C THR A 415 -0.58 1.49 14.83
N VAL A 416 -0.14 1.27 13.58
CA VAL A 416 1.12 0.58 13.28
C VAL A 416 2.16 1.61 12.87
N VAL A 417 3.18 1.81 13.70
CA VAL A 417 4.28 2.75 13.46
C VAL A 417 5.32 2.10 12.56
N GLN A 418 5.67 2.76 11.46
CA GLN A 418 6.62 2.27 10.46
C GLN A 418 8.05 2.27 10.96
N GLY A 419 8.75 1.16 10.80
CA GLY A 419 10.10 0.97 11.33
C GLY A 419 11.13 1.97 10.78
N VAL A 420 11.08 2.26 9.49
CA VAL A 420 12.00 3.20 8.85
C VAL A 420 11.83 4.61 9.42
N TRP A 421 10.57 5.07 9.58
CA TRP A 421 10.28 6.38 10.13
C TRP A 421 10.67 6.47 11.61
N ALA A 422 10.32 5.46 12.42
CA ALA A 422 10.62 5.44 13.85
C ALA A 422 12.13 5.48 14.12
N ARG A 423 12.94 4.73 13.36
CA ARG A 423 14.41 4.77 13.48
C ARG A 423 14.95 6.15 13.12
N ARG A 424 14.48 6.75 12.03
CA ARG A 424 14.91 8.09 11.59
C ARG A 424 14.66 9.17 12.64
N HIS A 425 13.59 9.02 13.43
CA HIS A 425 13.18 10.00 14.44
C HIS A 425 13.51 9.59 15.88
N GLY A 426 14.31 8.53 16.08
CA GLY A 426 14.79 8.11 17.40
C GLY A 426 13.74 7.50 18.32
N LEU A 427 12.61 7.04 17.76
CA LEU A 427 11.52 6.43 18.55
C LEU A 427 11.62 4.92 18.67
N ALA A 428 12.41 4.27 17.82
CA ALA A 428 12.48 2.81 17.70
C ALA A 428 12.85 2.13 19.02
N GLU A 429 13.90 2.58 19.71
CA GLU A 429 14.38 1.96 20.95
C GLU A 429 13.34 2.02 22.06
N ARG A 430 12.61 3.13 22.18
CA ARG A 430 11.53 3.24 23.16
C ARG A 430 10.35 2.32 22.82
N LEU A 431 9.97 2.24 21.55
CA LEU A 431 8.85 1.41 21.11
C LEU A 431 9.17 -0.10 21.25
N LYS A 432 10.43 -0.50 21.09
CA LYS A 432 10.91 -1.87 21.33
C LYS A 432 10.91 -2.28 22.80
N GLN A 433 10.84 -1.34 23.74
CA GLN A 433 10.66 -1.67 25.17
C GLN A 433 9.24 -2.19 25.47
N GLY A 434 8.34 -2.15 24.49
CA GLY A 434 7.02 -2.72 24.58
C GLY A 434 7.01 -4.25 24.58
N ILE A 435 5.82 -4.80 24.43
CA ILE A 435 5.58 -6.25 24.49
C ILE A 435 5.67 -6.84 23.09
N GLU A 436 6.53 -7.84 22.90
CA GLU A 436 6.58 -8.59 21.64
C GLU A 436 5.24 -9.25 21.35
N THR A 437 4.78 -9.10 20.13
CA THR A 437 3.52 -9.65 19.65
C THR A 437 3.59 -9.92 18.14
N VAL A 438 2.50 -10.40 17.57
CA VAL A 438 2.41 -10.68 16.13
C VAL A 438 1.07 -10.19 15.60
N SER A 439 1.10 -9.59 14.43
CA SER A 439 -0.08 -9.29 13.62
C SER A 439 -0.17 -10.26 12.46
N TYR A 440 -1.36 -10.45 11.93
CA TYR A 440 -1.62 -11.28 10.76
C TYR A 440 -2.40 -10.47 9.73
N GLY A 441 -2.06 -10.62 8.47
CA GLY A 441 -2.77 -10.00 7.35
C GLY A 441 -2.54 -10.75 6.04
N ALA A 442 -2.96 -10.16 4.94
CA ALA A 442 -2.59 -10.63 3.61
C ALA A 442 -1.06 -10.57 3.47
N GLY A 443 -0.42 -11.71 3.19
CA GLY A 443 1.05 -11.83 3.20
C GLY A 443 1.61 -12.48 4.47
N GLY A 444 0.78 -12.80 5.48
CA GLY A 444 1.18 -13.63 6.61
C GLY A 444 1.43 -12.88 7.92
N ALA A 445 2.33 -13.42 8.73
CA ALA A 445 2.66 -12.90 10.04
C ALA A 445 3.62 -11.71 9.95
N SER A 446 3.38 -10.68 10.78
CA SER A 446 4.24 -9.52 10.98
C SER A 446 4.60 -9.42 12.47
N PRO A 447 5.81 -9.80 12.89
CA PRO A 447 6.29 -9.61 14.25
C PRO A 447 6.39 -8.11 14.58
N ASN A 448 5.94 -7.73 15.76
CA ASN A 448 5.95 -6.34 16.19
C ASN A 448 5.98 -6.20 17.71
N TRP A 449 6.14 -4.98 18.20
CA TRP A 449 6.09 -4.64 19.63
C TRP A 449 4.86 -3.78 19.91
N ALA A 450 4.01 -4.24 20.81
CA ALA A 450 2.93 -3.41 21.35
C ALA A 450 3.50 -2.43 22.38
N SER A 451 3.19 -1.15 22.21
CA SER A 451 3.67 -0.05 23.04
C SER A 451 2.61 1.04 23.14
N ARG A 452 2.81 2.03 24.00
CA ARG A 452 2.00 3.25 24.00
C ARG A 452 2.78 4.42 23.42
N LEU A 453 2.15 5.17 22.53
CA LEU A 453 2.63 6.51 22.16
C LEU A 453 2.35 7.48 23.31
N GLN A 454 3.03 8.61 23.32
CA GLN A 454 2.64 9.71 24.21
C GLN A 454 1.39 10.40 23.65
N SER A 455 1.35 10.63 22.34
CA SER A 455 0.21 11.21 21.65
C SER A 455 0.17 10.81 20.17
N LEU A 456 -1.03 10.82 19.61
CA LEU A 456 -1.28 10.76 18.17
C LEU A 456 -2.18 11.94 17.79
N GLU A 457 -1.70 12.79 16.89
CA GLU A 457 -2.50 13.91 16.37
C GLU A 457 -2.91 13.62 14.93
N ILE A 458 -4.21 13.59 14.67
CA ILE A 458 -4.84 13.41 13.36
C ILE A 458 -6.09 14.25 13.25
N GLY A 459 -6.39 14.81 12.07
CA GLY A 459 -7.61 15.55 11.83
C GLY A 459 -7.82 16.74 12.77
N GLY A 460 -6.76 17.32 13.32
CA GLY A 460 -6.83 18.39 14.33
C GLY A 460 -7.19 17.90 15.74
N HIS A 461 -7.21 16.58 15.97
CA HIS A 461 -7.51 15.98 17.26
C HIS A 461 -6.28 15.28 17.84
N VAL A 462 -6.08 15.46 19.15
CA VAL A 462 -5.05 14.76 19.92
C VAL A 462 -5.68 13.57 20.65
N ILE A 463 -5.08 12.41 20.48
CA ILE A 463 -5.40 11.16 21.19
C ILE A 463 -4.22 10.89 22.13
N GLU A 464 -4.50 10.96 23.44
CA GLU A 464 -3.49 10.76 24.46
C GLU A 464 -3.24 9.28 24.73
N ARG A 465 -1.98 8.91 24.84
CA ARG A 465 -1.49 7.56 25.18
C ARG A 465 -2.15 6.41 24.39
N PRO A 466 -2.36 6.55 23.06
CA PRO A 466 -2.97 5.47 22.29
C PRO A 466 -2.06 4.26 22.28
N LEU A 467 -2.68 3.08 22.20
CA LEU A 467 -1.97 1.85 21.89
C LEU A 467 -1.39 1.95 20.48
N ALA A 468 -0.17 1.45 20.30
CA ALA A 468 0.48 1.35 19.00
C ALA A 468 1.24 0.04 18.89
N ARG A 469 1.52 -0.36 17.65
CA ARG A 469 2.44 -1.44 17.31
C ARG A 469 3.60 -0.86 16.53
N TYR A 470 4.79 -1.27 16.86
CA TYR A 470 5.98 -0.91 16.12
C TYR A 470 6.39 -2.10 15.25
N ALA A 471 6.44 -1.92 13.94
CA ALA A 471 6.78 -2.97 12.97
C ALA A 471 8.13 -2.67 12.30
N GLU A 472 8.95 -3.70 12.09
CA GLU A 472 10.23 -3.62 11.37
C GLU A 472 10.22 -4.51 10.11
N ASP A 473 9.06 -4.65 9.48
CA ASP A 473 8.92 -5.44 8.26
C ASP A 473 9.85 -4.90 7.15
N ARG A 474 10.39 -5.79 6.36
CA ARG A 474 11.28 -5.48 5.24
C ARG A 474 10.55 -5.38 3.91
N ALA A 475 9.34 -5.90 3.85
CA ALA A 475 8.45 -5.88 2.71
C ALA A 475 6.99 -5.74 3.17
N GLY A 476 6.07 -5.48 2.25
CA GLY A 476 4.65 -5.31 2.52
C GLY A 476 4.29 -3.93 3.10
N ALA A 477 3.02 -3.75 3.46
CA ALA A 477 2.45 -2.46 3.84
C ALA A 477 3.13 -1.79 5.05
N PHE A 478 3.75 -2.57 5.95
CA PHE A 478 4.42 -2.04 7.15
C PHE A 478 5.93 -1.81 6.96
N SER A 479 6.41 -1.84 5.72
CA SER A 479 7.81 -1.52 5.35
C SER A 479 7.98 -0.12 4.73
N SER A 480 6.95 0.74 4.79
CA SER A 480 6.95 2.04 4.12
C SER A 480 8.11 2.93 4.57
N ARG A 481 8.77 3.53 3.57
CA ARG A 481 9.88 4.49 3.77
C ARG A 481 9.39 5.93 3.86
N THR A 482 8.13 6.17 3.50
CA THR A 482 7.54 7.51 3.35
C THR A 482 6.48 7.82 4.39
N GLU A 483 5.87 6.80 4.97
CA GLU A 483 4.85 6.93 6.00
C GLU A 483 5.43 6.84 7.40
N ALA A 484 4.77 7.50 8.34
CA ALA A 484 5.05 7.42 9.77
C ALA A 484 4.28 6.27 10.42
N ALA A 485 3.02 6.11 10.03
CA ALA A 485 2.14 5.09 10.56
C ALA A 485 0.98 4.77 9.62
N ASN A 486 0.34 3.62 9.90
CA ASN A 486 -0.97 3.20 9.41
C ASN A 486 -1.93 3.16 10.60
N ILE A 487 -3.08 3.85 10.53
CA ILE A 487 -4.07 3.89 11.61
C ILE A 487 -5.29 3.04 11.25
N GLY A 488 -5.66 2.18 12.19
CA GLY A 488 -6.77 1.24 12.05
C GLY A 488 -8.01 1.59 12.84
N THR A 489 -8.93 0.63 12.87
CA THR A 489 -10.27 0.76 13.45
C THR A 489 -10.27 1.21 14.91
N ASP A 490 -9.32 0.79 15.75
CA ASP A 490 -9.25 1.21 17.16
C ASP A 490 -9.08 2.74 17.31
N ILE A 491 -8.45 3.39 16.36
CA ILE A 491 -8.31 4.85 16.31
C ILE A 491 -9.51 5.48 15.60
N LEU A 492 -9.88 4.95 14.44
CA LEU A 492 -10.93 5.51 13.58
C LEU A 492 -12.32 5.44 14.22
N ALA A 493 -12.60 4.42 15.04
CA ALA A 493 -13.84 4.27 15.80
C ALA A 493 -14.11 5.42 16.80
N ASN A 494 -13.10 6.26 17.05
CA ASN A 494 -13.24 7.47 17.84
C ASN A 494 -13.98 8.61 17.11
N PHE A 495 -14.33 8.41 15.84
CA PHE A 495 -14.88 9.45 14.99
C PHE A 495 -16.10 8.98 14.21
N VAL A 496 -16.89 9.92 13.75
CA VAL A 496 -17.67 9.77 12.53
C VAL A 496 -16.81 10.33 11.41
N LEU A 497 -16.56 9.51 10.39
CA LEU A 497 -15.74 9.89 9.26
C LEU A 497 -16.61 10.33 8.09
N HIS A 498 -16.25 11.46 7.48
CA HIS A 498 -16.88 12.01 6.29
C HIS A 498 -15.85 12.02 5.18
N ILE A 499 -15.91 11.06 4.24
CA ILE A 499 -14.84 10.77 3.27
C ILE A 499 -15.28 11.18 1.88
N ASP A 500 -14.53 12.08 1.25
CA ASP A 500 -14.72 12.49 -0.15
C ASP A 500 -13.36 12.41 -0.89
N TYR A 501 -13.12 11.30 -1.56
CA TYR A 501 -11.89 11.11 -2.33
C TYR A 501 -11.81 12.02 -3.54
N ARG A 502 -12.95 12.35 -4.15
CA ARG A 502 -13.00 13.23 -5.30
C ARG A 502 -12.63 14.68 -4.94
N ALA A 503 -13.08 15.14 -3.80
CA ALA A 503 -12.68 16.44 -3.26
C ALA A 503 -11.30 16.40 -2.59
N GLY A 504 -10.76 15.20 -2.33
CA GLY A 504 -9.47 15.01 -1.65
C GLY A 504 -9.51 15.43 -0.19
N VAL A 505 -10.62 15.19 0.51
CA VAL A 505 -10.80 15.64 1.90
C VAL A 505 -11.49 14.58 2.76
N ILE A 506 -11.19 14.61 4.05
CA ILE A 506 -11.88 13.84 5.09
C ILE A 506 -12.24 14.74 6.26
N GLY A 507 -13.44 14.57 6.82
CA GLY A 507 -13.86 15.20 8.08
C GLY A 507 -13.80 14.20 9.21
N PHE A 508 -13.31 14.67 10.36
CA PHE A 508 -13.29 13.93 11.61
C PHE A 508 -14.26 14.59 12.60
N GLU A 509 -15.38 13.96 12.84
CA GLU A 509 -16.32 14.39 13.87
C GLU A 509 -16.04 13.58 15.14
N ARG A 510 -15.39 14.23 16.12
CA ARG A 510 -14.96 13.56 17.36
C ARG A 510 -16.16 13.22 18.24
N ARG A 511 -16.08 12.07 18.87
CA ARG A 511 -17.05 11.63 19.87
C ARG A 511 -16.59 11.96 21.28
N PRO A 512 -17.50 12.32 22.16
CA PRO A 512 -17.20 12.48 23.59
C PRO A 512 -16.95 11.10 24.26
N GLY A 513 -16.09 11.08 25.26
CA GLY A 513 -15.90 9.91 26.15
C GLY A 513 -14.94 8.84 25.67
N LEU A 514 -14.04 9.16 24.74
CA LEU A 514 -13.10 8.19 24.17
C LEU A 514 -11.89 7.97 25.05
N SER A 515 -11.63 6.70 25.35
CA SER A 515 -10.40 6.22 25.96
C SER A 515 -9.67 5.29 24.97
N ALA A 516 -8.35 5.28 25.05
CA ALA A 516 -7.58 4.28 24.32
C ALA A 516 -8.02 2.87 24.77
N PRO A 517 -8.21 1.93 23.83
CA PRO A 517 -8.59 0.57 24.20
C PRO A 517 -7.54 -0.03 25.13
N PRO A 518 -7.95 -0.84 26.13
CA PRO A 518 -7.01 -1.52 26.98
C PRO A 518 -6.21 -2.54 26.17
N PHE A 519 -4.95 -2.71 26.53
CA PHE A 519 -4.15 -3.82 25.98
C PHE A 519 -4.60 -5.15 26.61
N ASN A 520 -4.31 -6.25 25.94
CA ASN A 520 -4.52 -7.60 26.42
C ASN A 520 -3.85 -7.82 27.80
N ARG A 521 -4.65 -8.09 28.81
CA ARG A 521 -4.22 -8.23 30.22
C ARG A 521 -3.83 -9.63 30.63
N ALA A 522 -4.00 -10.60 29.75
CA ALA A 522 -3.54 -11.97 29.96
C ALA A 522 -2.08 -12.18 29.54
N GLY A 523 -1.56 -11.34 28.63
CA GLY A 523 -0.23 -11.46 28.08
C GLY A 523 -0.08 -12.67 27.14
N LEU A 524 -1.13 -12.99 26.37
CA LEU A 524 -1.08 -13.98 25.32
C LEU A 524 -1.74 -13.46 24.04
N ARG A 525 -1.26 -13.91 22.90
CA ARG A 525 -1.93 -13.73 21.62
C ARG A 525 -2.38 -15.08 21.09
N ALA A 526 -3.66 -15.22 20.81
CA ALA A 526 -4.23 -16.41 20.20
C ALA A 526 -5.09 -16.03 19.01
N TYR A 527 -5.20 -16.92 18.05
CA TYR A 527 -6.03 -16.76 16.86
C TYR A 527 -6.82 -18.04 16.58
N LYS A 528 -7.97 -17.90 15.96
CA LYS A 528 -8.85 -19.01 15.62
C LYS A 528 -8.14 -19.89 14.57
N GLU A 529 -7.75 -21.09 14.97
CA GLU A 529 -7.08 -22.06 14.10
C GLU A 529 -8.09 -22.99 13.43
N SER A 530 -9.14 -23.32 14.16
CA SER A 530 -10.25 -24.17 13.71
C SER A 530 -11.57 -23.71 14.30
N ALA A 531 -12.69 -24.27 13.87
CA ALA A 531 -13.97 -23.98 14.50
C ALA A 531 -13.95 -24.20 16.03
N GLU A 532 -13.13 -25.13 16.51
CA GLU A 532 -13.16 -25.62 17.89
C GLU A 532 -12.02 -25.09 18.79
N SER A 533 -11.06 -24.35 18.24
CA SER A 533 -9.89 -23.94 19.02
C SER A 533 -9.26 -22.62 18.59
N PHE A 534 -8.64 -21.93 19.57
CA PHE A 534 -7.70 -20.85 19.32
C PHE A 534 -6.29 -21.34 19.62
N ARG A 535 -5.37 -21.19 18.68
CA ARG A 535 -3.96 -21.48 18.87
C ARG A 535 -3.24 -20.30 19.49
N VAL A 536 -2.48 -20.55 20.55
CA VAL A 536 -1.64 -19.54 21.20
C VAL A 536 -0.39 -19.31 20.35
N ALA A 537 -0.25 -18.12 19.80
CA ALA A 537 0.88 -17.72 18.96
C ALA A 537 2.04 -17.13 19.77
N VAL A 538 1.71 -16.35 20.81
CA VAL A 538 2.69 -15.65 21.66
C VAL A 538 2.23 -15.74 23.10
N VAL A 539 3.18 -15.96 24.01
CA VAL A 539 3.00 -15.78 25.46
C VAL A 539 4.10 -14.83 25.93
N THR A 540 3.68 -13.70 26.47
CA THR A 540 4.61 -12.71 27.04
C THR A 540 5.29 -13.26 28.29
N PRO A 541 6.61 -13.20 28.43
CA PRO A 541 7.30 -13.57 29.68
C PRO A 541 6.71 -12.85 30.89
N ASP A 542 6.69 -13.51 32.04
CA ASP A 542 6.19 -12.97 33.30
C ASP A 542 4.74 -12.47 33.31
N SER A 543 3.97 -12.82 32.26
CA SER A 543 2.55 -12.49 32.14
C SER A 543 1.65 -13.42 32.98
N PRO A 544 0.37 -13.05 33.17
CA PRO A 544 -0.62 -13.96 33.75
C PRO A 544 -0.68 -15.31 33.03
N ALA A 545 -0.63 -15.33 31.71
CA ALA A 545 -0.61 -16.57 30.94
C ALA A 545 0.66 -17.40 31.18
N ALA A 546 1.83 -16.76 31.19
CA ALA A 546 3.10 -17.46 31.49
C ALA A 546 3.10 -18.07 32.90
N ARG A 547 2.67 -17.30 33.89
CA ARG A 547 2.57 -17.79 35.30
C ARG A 547 1.57 -18.94 35.44
N ALA A 548 0.52 -18.96 34.64
CA ALA A 548 -0.45 -20.06 34.60
C ALA A 548 0.02 -21.26 33.76
N GLY A 549 1.25 -21.19 33.21
CA GLY A 549 1.87 -22.27 32.44
C GLY A 549 1.34 -22.40 31.03
N VAL A 550 0.63 -21.40 30.48
CA VAL A 550 0.27 -21.36 29.07
C VAL A 550 1.55 -21.25 28.23
N SER A 551 1.62 -21.97 27.14
CA SER A 551 2.77 -21.99 26.24
C SER A 551 2.34 -21.71 24.81
N ARG A 552 3.28 -21.29 23.98
CA ARG A 552 3.09 -21.22 22.54
C ARG A 552 2.64 -22.58 22.01
N ASP A 553 1.77 -22.56 21.02
CA ASP A 553 1.15 -23.73 20.37
C ASP A 553 0.11 -24.48 21.21
N ASP A 554 -0.17 -24.09 22.46
CA ASP A 554 -1.35 -24.55 23.18
C ASP A 554 -2.61 -24.17 22.41
N ARG A 555 -3.64 -25.00 22.49
CA ARG A 555 -4.97 -24.72 21.94
C ARG A 555 -5.93 -24.40 23.07
N ILE A 556 -6.51 -23.21 23.04
CA ILE A 556 -7.61 -22.82 23.92
C ILE A 556 -8.89 -23.44 23.32
N ILE A 557 -9.51 -24.36 24.04
CA ILE A 557 -10.74 -25.05 23.61
C ILE A 557 -11.99 -24.58 24.36
N ALA A 558 -11.83 -23.91 25.50
CA ALA A 558 -12.90 -23.22 26.21
C ALA A 558 -12.37 -22.06 27.06
N VAL A 559 -13.22 -21.05 27.32
CA VAL A 559 -12.93 -19.92 28.21
C VAL A 559 -14.16 -19.68 29.09
N ASP A 560 -14.00 -19.68 30.40
CA ASP A 560 -15.07 -19.59 31.42
C ASP A 560 -16.20 -20.60 31.16
N GLY A 561 -15.85 -21.82 30.80
CA GLY A 561 -16.79 -22.87 30.43
C GLY A 561 -17.49 -22.71 29.06
N VAL A 562 -17.25 -21.61 28.36
CA VAL A 562 -17.79 -21.41 27.00
C VAL A 562 -16.85 -22.08 25.98
N PRO A 563 -17.31 -23.07 25.22
CA PRO A 563 -16.51 -23.71 24.19
C PRO A 563 -15.97 -22.71 23.16
N ALA A 564 -14.73 -22.88 22.72
CA ALA A 564 -14.13 -22.05 21.68
C ALA A 564 -14.94 -22.02 20.39
N ALA A 565 -15.70 -23.08 20.07
CA ALA A 565 -16.61 -23.12 18.94
C ALA A 565 -17.70 -22.03 18.96
N ARG A 566 -18.04 -21.51 20.15
CA ARG A 566 -19.04 -20.44 20.33
C ARG A 566 -18.43 -19.06 20.49
N LEU A 567 -17.13 -18.95 20.44
CA LEU A 567 -16.40 -17.68 20.61
C LEU A 567 -15.81 -17.23 19.27
N SER A 568 -16.03 -15.96 18.93
CA SER A 568 -15.24 -15.27 17.91
C SER A 568 -13.88 -14.82 18.46
N GLY A 569 -12.94 -14.46 17.58
CA GLY A 569 -11.66 -13.87 17.98
C GLY A 569 -11.86 -12.59 18.81
N ARG A 570 -12.84 -11.76 18.45
CA ARG A 570 -13.21 -10.56 19.20
C ARG A 570 -13.74 -10.89 20.60
N GLN A 571 -14.65 -11.85 20.70
CA GLN A 571 -15.19 -12.26 22.00
C GLN A 571 -14.10 -12.86 22.93
N LEU A 572 -13.13 -13.58 22.36
CA LEU A 572 -11.94 -13.98 23.13
C LEU A 572 -11.17 -12.75 23.60
N PHE A 573 -10.89 -11.80 22.71
CA PHE A 573 -10.18 -10.57 23.06
C PHE A 573 -10.90 -9.78 24.14
N ASP A 574 -12.22 -9.64 24.09
CA ASP A 574 -13.03 -8.95 25.10
C ASP A 574 -12.90 -9.58 26.48
N LYS A 575 -12.70 -10.91 26.57
CA LYS A 575 -12.38 -11.60 27.81
C LYS A 575 -10.97 -11.32 28.31
N LEU A 576 -10.00 -11.17 27.41
CA LEU A 576 -8.60 -10.91 27.76
C LEU A 576 -8.34 -9.47 28.23
N ILE A 577 -9.30 -8.54 28.02
CA ILE A 577 -9.20 -7.14 28.45
C ILE A 577 -10.10 -6.79 29.65
N GLN A 578 -10.73 -7.77 30.30
CA GLN A 578 -11.50 -7.58 31.53
C GLN A 578 -10.69 -6.83 32.60
N PRO A 579 -11.32 -6.22 33.61
CA PRO A 579 -10.63 -5.43 34.63
C PRO A 579 -9.43 -6.15 35.25
N VAL A 580 -8.42 -5.37 35.66
CA VAL A 580 -7.26 -5.88 36.36
C VAL A 580 -7.72 -6.63 37.61
N GLY A 581 -7.14 -7.80 37.87
CA GLY A 581 -7.50 -8.69 38.97
C GLY A 581 -8.61 -9.69 38.67
N SER A 582 -9.33 -9.54 37.54
CA SER A 582 -10.29 -10.57 37.09
C SER A 582 -9.59 -11.90 36.85
N GLU A 583 -10.28 -13.00 37.18
CA GLU A 583 -9.83 -14.35 36.88
C GLU A 583 -10.52 -14.85 35.61
N LEU A 584 -9.73 -15.40 34.70
CA LEU A 584 -10.19 -16.02 33.47
C LEU A 584 -9.81 -17.51 33.50
N HIS A 585 -10.80 -18.36 33.39
CA HIS A 585 -10.58 -19.81 33.38
C HIS A 585 -10.48 -20.31 31.96
N VAL A 586 -9.33 -20.86 31.57
CA VAL A 586 -9.09 -21.39 30.23
C VAL A 586 -8.87 -22.88 30.25
N THR A 587 -9.54 -23.59 29.34
CA THR A 587 -9.26 -25.01 29.10
C THR A 587 -8.32 -25.08 27.88
N LEU A 588 -7.16 -25.68 28.10
CA LEU A 588 -6.08 -25.82 27.15
C LEU A 588 -5.93 -27.26 26.70
N LYS A 589 -5.53 -27.43 25.44
CA LYS A 589 -5.12 -28.72 24.86
C LYS A 589 -3.69 -28.61 24.35
N ARG A 590 -2.82 -29.52 24.87
CA ARG A 590 -1.41 -29.66 24.45
C ARG A 590 -1.19 -31.09 23.99
N GLY A 591 -1.18 -31.31 22.68
CA GLY A 591 -1.22 -32.65 22.11
C GLY A 591 -2.52 -33.38 22.47
N ALA A 592 -2.43 -34.49 23.19
CA ALA A 592 -3.59 -35.27 23.69
C ALA A 592 -4.05 -34.84 25.12
N GLU A 593 -3.27 -34.05 25.82
CA GLU A 593 -3.53 -33.63 27.18
C GLU A 593 -4.43 -32.42 27.24
N GLU A 594 -5.48 -32.48 28.05
CA GLU A 594 -6.33 -31.34 28.42
C GLU A 594 -6.03 -30.91 29.85
N ARG A 595 -5.95 -29.58 30.06
CA ARG A 595 -5.75 -29.01 31.37
C ARG A 595 -6.49 -27.70 31.53
N GLN A 596 -6.78 -27.35 32.76
CA GLN A 596 -7.33 -26.03 33.08
C GLN A 596 -6.22 -25.11 33.61
N ALA A 597 -6.33 -23.84 33.30
CA ALA A 597 -5.47 -22.80 33.83
C ALA A 597 -6.30 -21.58 34.20
N THR A 598 -5.93 -20.91 35.30
CA THR A 598 -6.57 -19.66 35.73
C THR A 598 -5.62 -18.50 35.49
N LEU A 599 -6.04 -17.54 34.70
CA LEU A 599 -5.28 -16.33 34.39
C LEU A 599 -5.80 -15.19 35.25
N ARG A 600 -5.00 -14.67 36.17
CA ARG A 600 -5.34 -13.46 36.91
C ARG A 600 -4.87 -12.24 36.13
N LEU A 601 -5.78 -11.55 35.50
CA LEU A 601 -5.50 -10.47 34.56
C LEU A 601 -4.74 -9.31 35.24
N ALA A 602 -3.73 -8.76 34.56
CA ALA A 602 -2.87 -7.70 35.07
C ALA A 602 -2.64 -6.62 33.99
N GLU A 603 -2.31 -5.40 34.43
CA GLU A 603 -1.88 -4.38 33.48
C GLU A 603 -0.55 -4.80 32.86
N MET A 604 -0.50 -4.83 31.52
CA MET A 604 0.66 -5.30 30.75
C MET A 604 1.44 -4.15 30.12
N LEU A 605 0.74 -3.07 29.79
CA LEU A 605 1.32 -1.84 29.23
C LEU A 605 0.82 -0.64 30.04
N PRO A 606 1.62 -0.10 30.97
CA PRO A 606 1.27 1.02 31.84
C PRO A 606 1.03 2.35 31.11
#